data_bafa7eb029cb1fe04879855b0742edf7
#
_entry.id   bafa7eb029cb1fe04879855b0742edf7
#
_cell.length_a   1.000
_cell.length_b   1.000
_cell.length_c   1.000
_cell.angle_alpha   90.00
_cell.angle_beta   90.00
_cell.angle_gamma   90.00
#
_symmetry.space_group_name_H-M   'P 1'
#
loop_
_entity.id
_entity.type
_entity.pdbx_description
1 polymer ?
#
loop_
_entity_poly.entity_id
_entity_poly.type
_entity_poly.pdbx_seq_one_letter_code
_entity_poly.pdbx_strand_id
1 'polypeptide(L)'
;ASDLYRHSASDRERLALSLEEFRDKEKKSVLIQRVSQQMEEIAYQQKDISEKRRQEAVAQTQKANRMQQQAELARERALAAQLEAEKAYRMADEQKNLAMERQLQAEQSKRVADTLAFLALGRSLGTLSVTQYRSGNMELASLLAYTAWWFTKRYDGDVYHPAVFNALSLSCRQDQLWFGHKGAVTGIKLLSGGEEKARAGRNPLPGLVTVGKYGEMIRWKSENGQTYTSELLLNDPCYDFRDVLLRSDSQMYALSYCGQLISTDSAGIVTRFLPKGEYRQLISIASNLVLAVSTTGIYSFDCVNHEIQPYFQPEHSITCVGQMEGYLYVFFKNGTVALLSSDGTFLRFIDSLPENSVVTAFCPLTNERYAIGCREGVILICDKNGNIRQKLIGHQAAVTAISRKGNKLFSSSYDCTLRLWDLRKGKTESAVIVTSPGWIHTFCFHPDGTSVFIGDEQGRLYRVPVSPDHMATVVRQGLQRDFTREEWEYYIGKQIPFESYYLKTYQP
;
A
#
# COMPACT_ATOMS: atom_id res chain seq x y z
N ALA A 1 17.94 7.51 43.46
CA ALA A 1 19.19 6.87 42.96
C ALA A 1 18.91 5.54 42.26
N SER A 2 17.93 4.76 42.73
CA SER A 2 17.57 3.43 42.18
C SER A 2 16.96 3.50 40.78
N ASP A 3 16.14 4.50 40.50
CA ASP A 3 15.43 4.62 39.20
C ASP A 3 16.32 5.16 38.09
N LEU A 4 17.28 5.98 38.38
CA LEU A 4 18.29 6.45 37.43
C LEU A 4 19.25 5.33 36.99
N TYR A 5 19.53 4.36 37.87
CA TYR A 5 20.35 3.19 37.52
C TYR A 5 19.61 2.20 36.63
N ARG A 6 18.31 2.04 36.84
CA ARG A 6 17.48 1.17 35.98
C ARG A 6 17.29 1.75 34.57
N HIS A 7 17.12 3.08 34.44
CA HIS A 7 17.04 3.73 33.12
C HIS A 7 18.36 3.64 32.34
N SER A 8 19.50 3.87 33.06
CA SER A 8 20.81 3.78 32.39
C SER A 8 21.19 2.35 31.99
N ALA A 9 20.71 1.33 32.71
CA ALA A 9 20.91 -0.07 32.35
C ALA A 9 20.07 -0.46 31.13
N SER A 10 18.81 -0.03 31.08
CA SER A 10 17.91 -0.23 29.91
C SER A 10 18.43 0.46 28.66
N ASP A 11 18.96 1.66 28.77
CA ASP A 11 19.54 2.40 27.64
C ASP A 11 20.84 1.78 27.14
N ARG A 12 21.65 1.21 28.05
CA ARG A 12 22.86 0.44 27.67
C ARG A 12 22.52 -0.87 26.99
N GLU A 13 21.47 -1.53 27.42
CA GLU A 13 20.99 -2.78 26.78
C GLU A 13 20.40 -2.50 25.39
N ARG A 14 19.64 -1.40 25.24
CA ARG A 14 19.14 -0.92 23.93
C ARG A 14 20.27 -0.51 22.99
N LEU A 15 21.31 0.16 23.52
CA LEU A 15 22.50 0.52 22.73
C LEU A 15 23.30 -0.73 22.30
N ALA A 16 23.41 -1.73 23.16
CA ALA A 16 24.07 -2.99 22.84
C ALA A 16 23.33 -3.75 21.74
N LEU A 17 21.98 -3.83 21.83
CA LEU A 17 21.14 -4.44 20.79
C LEU A 17 21.22 -3.68 19.46
N SER A 18 21.21 -2.34 19.48
CA SER A 18 21.35 -1.53 18.26
C SER A 18 22.74 -1.65 17.62
N LEU A 19 23.80 -1.82 18.42
CA LEU A 19 25.16 -2.10 17.95
C LEU A 19 25.28 -3.49 17.34
N GLU A 20 24.57 -4.46 17.88
CA GLU A 20 24.55 -5.84 17.36
C GLU A 20 23.76 -5.89 16.03
N GLU A 21 22.62 -5.21 15.93
CA GLU A 21 21.88 -5.03 14.70
C GLU A 21 22.68 -4.26 13.62
N PHE A 22 23.47 -3.27 14.02
CA PHE A 22 24.36 -2.55 13.11
C PHE A 22 25.45 -3.47 12.55
N ARG A 23 26.10 -4.29 13.42
CA ARG A 23 27.11 -5.29 13.01
C ARG A 23 26.52 -6.35 12.08
N ASP A 24 25.28 -6.77 12.31
CA ASP A 24 24.63 -7.75 11.45
C ASP A 24 24.25 -7.17 10.07
N LYS A 25 23.92 -5.88 10.00
CA LYS A 25 23.66 -5.16 8.75
C LYS A 25 24.95 -4.93 7.96
N GLU A 26 26.03 -4.59 8.65
CA GLU A 26 27.37 -4.48 8.04
C GLU A 26 27.82 -5.82 7.45
N LYS A 27 27.63 -6.92 8.19
CA LYS A 27 27.89 -8.28 7.69
C LYS A 27 27.03 -8.64 6.47
N LYS A 28 25.73 -8.25 6.46
CA LYS A 28 24.87 -8.47 5.30
C LYS A 28 25.30 -7.65 4.08
N SER A 29 25.70 -6.39 4.26
CA SER A 29 26.22 -5.55 3.18
C SER A 29 27.47 -6.15 2.56
N VAL A 30 28.43 -6.61 3.37
CA VAL A 30 29.64 -7.29 2.93
C VAL A 30 29.31 -8.61 2.21
N LEU A 31 28.31 -9.34 2.70
CA LEU A 31 27.87 -10.59 2.04
C LEU A 31 27.30 -10.31 0.65
N ILE A 32 26.46 -9.27 0.52
CA ILE A 32 25.88 -8.88 -0.77
C ILE A 32 26.96 -8.46 -1.77
N GLN A 33 27.95 -7.67 -1.35
CA GLN A 33 29.09 -7.34 -2.20
C GLN A 33 29.85 -8.59 -2.64
N ARG A 34 30.05 -9.55 -1.74
CA ARG A 34 30.73 -10.82 -2.05
C ARG A 34 29.95 -11.65 -3.05
N VAL A 35 28.62 -11.71 -2.92
CA VAL A 35 27.74 -12.42 -3.88
C VAL A 35 27.77 -11.74 -5.26
N SER A 36 27.73 -10.38 -5.32
CA SER A 36 27.85 -9.65 -6.59
C SER A 36 29.19 -9.92 -7.28
N GLN A 37 30.30 -9.89 -6.53
CA GLN A 37 31.62 -10.23 -7.05
C GLN A 37 31.70 -11.67 -7.57
N GLN A 38 31.12 -12.63 -6.84
CA GLN A 38 31.07 -14.02 -7.30
C GLN A 38 30.28 -14.20 -8.61
N MET A 39 29.17 -13.47 -8.75
CA MET A 39 28.35 -13.49 -9.97
C MET A 39 29.07 -12.84 -11.16
N GLU A 40 29.80 -11.75 -10.92
CA GLU A 40 30.68 -11.16 -11.94
C GLU A 40 31.80 -12.13 -12.39
N GLU A 41 32.39 -12.80 -11.44
CA GLU A 41 33.45 -13.80 -11.72
C GLU A 41 32.92 -14.99 -12.52
N ILE A 42 31.73 -15.50 -12.20
CA ILE A 42 31.01 -16.53 -12.96
C ILE A 42 30.71 -16.05 -14.39
N ALA A 43 30.23 -14.82 -14.55
CA ALA A 43 29.93 -14.23 -15.87
C ALA A 43 31.22 -14.08 -16.72
N TYR A 44 32.32 -13.69 -16.06
CA TYR A 44 33.65 -13.61 -16.73
C TYR A 44 34.17 -14.98 -17.16
N GLN A 45 34.05 -16.00 -16.31
CA GLN A 45 34.42 -17.39 -16.62
C GLN A 45 33.60 -17.95 -17.79
N GLN A 46 32.30 -17.69 -17.84
CA GLN A 46 31.43 -18.07 -18.95
C GLN A 46 31.84 -17.39 -20.28
N LYS A 47 32.25 -16.12 -20.21
CA LYS A 47 32.76 -15.38 -21.36
C LYS A 47 34.10 -15.99 -21.87
N ASP A 48 35.03 -16.31 -20.97
CA ASP A 48 36.32 -16.93 -21.32
C ASP A 48 36.12 -18.30 -21.95
N ILE A 49 35.23 -19.13 -21.43
CA ILE A 49 34.81 -20.40 -22.03
C ILE A 49 34.24 -20.21 -23.44
N SER A 50 33.43 -19.15 -23.63
CA SER A 50 32.85 -18.77 -24.93
C SER A 50 33.94 -18.38 -25.96
N GLU A 51 34.93 -17.60 -25.53
CA GLU A 51 36.06 -17.19 -26.38
C GLU A 51 36.99 -18.39 -26.75
N LYS A 52 37.28 -19.29 -25.82
CA LYS A 52 38.03 -20.50 -26.08
C LYS A 52 37.35 -21.40 -27.10
N ARG A 53 36.04 -21.60 -26.99
CA ARG A 53 35.26 -22.33 -28.00
C ARG A 53 35.26 -21.66 -29.37
N ARG A 54 35.24 -20.32 -29.40
CA ARG A 54 35.37 -19.56 -30.65
C ARG A 54 36.75 -19.77 -31.29
N GLN A 55 37.80 -19.80 -30.47
CA GLN A 55 39.17 -20.15 -30.93
C GLN A 55 39.26 -21.62 -31.43
N GLU A 56 38.58 -22.55 -30.74
CA GLU A 56 38.46 -23.92 -31.19
C GLU A 56 37.68 -24.06 -32.50
N ALA A 57 36.56 -23.30 -32.64
CA ALA A 57 35.79 -23.27 -33.89
C ALA A 57 36.61 -22.66 -35.05
N VAL A 58 37.39 -21.57 -34.76
CA VAL A 58 38.32 -21.01 -35.74
C VAL A 58 39.42 -22.01 -36.10
N ALA A 59 39.95 -22.73 -35.11
CA ALA A 59 40.93 -23.78 -35.34
C ALA A 59 40.37 -24.95 -36.17
N GLN A 60 39.12 -25.35 -35.91
CA GLN A 60 38.41 -26.34 -36.74
C GLN A 60 38.18 -25.83 -38.18
N THR A 61 37.83 -24.58 -38.34
CA THR A 61 37.67 -23.94 -39.68
C THR A 61 39.01 -23.90 -40.43
N GLN A 62 40.11 -23.59 -39.75
CA GLN A 62 41.44 -23.63 -40.34
C GLN A 62 41.86 -25.05 -40.70
N LYS A 63 41.47 -26.05 -39.90
CA LYS A 63 41.75 -27.48 -40.20
C LYS A 63 40.93 -27.92 -41.41
N ALA A 64 39.66 -27.55 -41.51
CA ALA A 64 38.83 -27.82 -42.68
C ALA A 64 39.38 -27.18 -43.96
N ASN A 65 39.86 -25.92 -43.89
CA ASN A 65 40.49 -25.24 -45.03
C ASN A 65 41.79 -25.91 -45.49
N ARG A 66 42.62 -26.42 -44.56
CA ARG A 66 43.79 -27.21 -44.89
C ARG A 66 43.43 -28.55 -45.53
N MET A 67 42.37 -29.20 -45.07
CA MET A 67 41.87 -30.44 -45.67
C MET A 67 41.29 -30.20 -47.08
N GLN A 68 40.66 -29.04 -47.27
CA GLN A 68 40.14 -28.62 -48.58
C GLN A 68 41.29 -28.38 -49.58
N GLN A 69 42.41 -27.77 -49.19
CA GLN A 69 43.61 -27.63 -50.01
C GLN A 69 44.28 -28.97 -50.34
N GLN A 70 44.23 -29.92 -49.42
CA GLN A 70 44.72 -31.29 -49.68
C GLN A 70 43.78 -32.09 -50.59
N ALA A 71 42.46 -31.80 -50.54
CA ALA A 71 41.45 -32.44 -51.39
C ALA A 71 41.45 -31.91 -52.82
N GLU A 72 41.84 -30.64 -53.07
CA GLU A 72 42.06 -30.08 -54.41
C GLU A 72 43.18 -30.82 -55.18
N LEU A 73 44.08 -31.40 -54.47
CA LEU A 73 45.17 -32.20 -55.02
C LEU A 73 44.80 -33.61 -55.40
N ALA A 74 43.69 -34.08 -55.00
CA ALA A 74 43.23 -35.44 -55.28
C ALA A 74 41.86 -35.42 -56.02
N ARG A 75 41.89 -35.37 -57.38
CA ARG A 75 40.75 -35.21 -58.28
C ARG A 75 39.55 -36.13 -58.03
N GLU A 76 39.70 -37.29 -57.42
CA GLU A 76 38.61 -38.27 -57.22
C GLU A 76 37.86 -38.15 -55.91
N ARG A 77 38.35 -37.32 -54.94
CA ARG A 77 37.70 -37.19 -53.63
C ARG A 77 37.11 -35.83 -53.35
N ALA A 78 37.05 -34.95 -54.34
CA ALA A 78 36.59 -33.56 -54.15
C ALA A 78 35.18 -33.45 -53.59
N LEU A 79 34.27 -34.33 -54.00
CA LEU A 79 32.90 -34.30 -53.55
C LEU A 79 32.69 -34.71 -52.07
N ALA A 80 33.43 -35.72 -51.65
CA ALA A 80 33.38 -36.20 -50.24
C ALA A 80 34.03 -35.18 -49.29
N ALA A 81 35.16 -34.56 -49.72
CA ALA A 81 35.83 -33.51 -48.97
C ALA A 81 35.00 -32.20 -48.87
N GLN A 82 34.23 -31.87 -49.93
CA GLN A 82 33.32 -30.75 -49.94
C GLN A 82 32.16 -30.95 -48.96
N LEU A 83 31.63 -32.17 -48.86
CA LEU A 83 30.58 -32.54 -47.91
C LEU A 83 31.05 -32.52 -46.45
N GLU A 84 32.29 -32.93 -46.21
CA GLU A 84 32.91 -32.86 -44.89
C GLU A 84 33.20 -31.42 -44.46
N ALA A 85 33.66 -30.57 -45.39
CA ALA A 85 33.87 -29.15 -45.14
C ALA A 85 32.54 -28.41 -44.81
N GLU A 86 31.47 -28.77 -45.54
CA GLU A 86 30.12 -28.20 -45.27
C GLU A 86 29.58 -28.66 -43.90
N LYS A 87 29.77 -29.91 -43.54
CA LYS A 87 29.44 -30.41 -42.19
C LYS A 87 30.24 -29.69 -41.11
N ALA A 88 31.56 -29.54 -41.31
CA ALA A 88 32.43 -28.84 -40.38
C ALA A 88 32.04 -27.35 -40.23
N TYR A 89 31.66 -26.69 -41.34
CA TYR A 89 31.17 -25.32 -41.32
C TYR A 89 29.87 -25.21 -40.56
N ARG A 90 28.87 -26.09 -40.79
CA ARG A 90 27.64 -26.14 -40.02
C ARG A 90 27.87 -26.36 -38.52
N MET A 91 28.79 -27.30 -38.19
CA MET A 91 29.13 -27.54 -36.80
C MET A 91 29.85 -26.33 -36.15
N ALA A 92 30.70 -25.62 -36.90
CA ALA A 92 31.36 -24.40 -36.42
C ALA A 92 30.34 -23.24 -36.22
N ASP A 93 29.36 -23.12 -37.13
CA ASP A 93 28.28 -22.11 -37.01
C ASP A 93 27.32 -22.43 -35.87
N GLU A 94 26.98 -23.72 -35.67
CA GLU A 94 26.22 -24.16 -34.50
C GLU A 94 26.94 -23.88 -33.19
N GLN A 95 28.26 -24.13 -33.12
CA GLN A 95 29.06 -23.80 -31.94
C GLN A 95 29.18 -22.31 -31.69
N LYS A 96 29.29 -21.48 -32.74
CA LYS A 96 29.28 -20.01 -32.63
C LYS A 96 27.93 -19.50 -32.12
N ASN A 97 26.82 -20.05 -32.66
CA ASN A 97 25.47 -19.68 -32.24
C ASN A 97 25.23 -20.05 -30.76
N LEU A 98 25.69 -21.25 -30.36
CA LEU A 98 25.62 -21.71 -28.97
C LEU A 98 26.47 -20.84 -28.02
N ALA A 99 27.65 -20.39 -28.49
CA ALA A 99 28.51 -19.49 -27.73
C ALA A 99 27.86 -18.08 -27.55
N MET A 100 27.22 -17.55 -28.60
CA MET A 100 26.46 -16.29 -28.53
C MET A 100 25.27 -16.41 -27.59
N GLU A 101 24.52 -17.50 -27.63
CA GLU A 101 23.39 -17.74 -26.73
C GLU A 101 23.83 -17.80 -25.27
N ARG A 102 24.95 -18.46 -24.96
CA ARG A 102 25.51 -18.51 -23.59
C ARG A 102 25.99 -17.14 -23.11
N GLN A 103 26.60 -16.34 -24.00
CA GLN A 103 27.03 -15.00 -23.66
C GLN A 103 25.80 -14.14 -23.32
N LEU A 104 24.70 -14.22 -24.10
CA LEU A 104 23.44 -13.50 -23.84
C LEU A 104 22.83 -13.93 -22.51
N GLN A 105 22.81 -15.23 -22.21
CA GLN A 105 22.34 -15.77 -20.93
C GLN A 105 23.17 -15.25 -19.75
N ALA A 106 24.50 -15.20 -19.90
CA ALA A 106 25.42 -14.69 -18.88
C ALA A 106 25.16 -13.18 -18.61
N GLU A 107 24.98 -12.39 -19.68
CA GLU A 107 24.65 -10.96 -19.55
C GLU A 107 23.28 -10.75 -18.88
N GLN A 108 22.27 -11.55 -19.24
CA GLN A 108 20.96 -11.50 -18.60
C GLN A 108 21.06 -11.89 -17.11
N SER A 109 21.80 -12.94 -16.79
CA SER A 109 22.03 -13.37 -15.40
C SER A 109 22.73 -12.28 -14.58
N LYS A 110 23.73 -11.63 -15.16
CA LYS A 110 24.42 -10.49 -14.53
C LYS A 110 23.46 -9.33 -14.25
N ARG A 111 22.65 -8.93 -15.23
CA ARG A 111 21.65 -7.86 -15.05
C ARG A 111 20.66 -8.18 -13.94
N VAL A 112 20.18 -9.42 -13.87
CA VAL A 112 19.29 -9.86 -12.80
C VAL A 112 19.99 -9.80 -11.44
N ALA A 113 21.22 -10.29 -11.35
CA ALA A 113 22.01 -10.25 -10.11
C ALA A 113 22.27 -8.80 -9.65
N ASP A 114 22.65 -7.90 -10.55
CA ASP A 114 22.86 -6.49 -10.25
C ASP A 114 21.57 -5.83 -9.75
N THR A 115 20.42 -6.11 -10.40
CA THR A 115 19.11 -5.62 -9.97
C THR A 115 18.79 -6.08 -8.55
N LEU A 116 18.96 -7.37 -8.27
CA LEU A 116 18.70 -7.92 -6.93
C LEU A 116 19.63 -7.32 -5.87
N ALA A 117 20.90 -7.12 -6.21
CA ALA A 117 21.88 -6.50 -5.32
C ALA A 117 21.49 -5.05 -4.97
N PHE A 118 21.07 -4.25 -5.97
CA PHE A 118 20.61 -2.88 -5.72
C PHE A 118 19.31 -2.81 -4.93
N LEU A 119 18.37 -3.73 -5.15
CA LEU A 119 17.16 -3.83 -4.34
C LEU A 119 17.48 -4.21 -2.89
N ALA A 120 18.42 -5.14 -2.68
CA ALA A 120 18.87 -5.51 -1.35
C ALA A 120 19.61 -4.35 -0.65
N LEU A 121 20.44 -3.61 -1.40
CA LEU A 121 21.09 -2.40 -0.91
C LEU A 121 20.04 -1.35 -0.48
N GLY A 122 19.03 -1.08 -1.30
CA GLY A 122 17.93 -0.18 -0.96
C GLY A 122 17.24 -0.55 0.35
N ARG A 123 16.96 -1.84 0.58
CA ARG A 123 16.39 -2.34 1.85
C ARG A 123 17.35 -2.14 3.03
N SER A 124 18.63 -2.42 2.84
CA SER A 124 19.65 -2.21 3.87
C SER A 124 19.76 -0.74 4.25
N LEU A 125 19.85 0.16 3.28
CA LEU A 125 19.89 1.61 3.49
C LEU A 125 18.64 2.12 4.22
N GLY A 126 17.45 1.60 3.87
CA GLY A 126 16.22 1.93 4.57
C GLY A 126 16.27 1.53 6.05
N THR A 127 16.79 0.35 6.35
CA THR A 127 16.93 -0.09 7.74
C THR A 127 17.99 0.74 8.50
N LEU A 128 19.10 1.08 7.86
CA LEU A 128 20.13 1.97 8.42
C LEU A 128 19.57 3.38 8.68
N SER A 129 18.74 3.90 7.76
CA SER A 129 18.04 5.16 7.94
C SER A 129 17.23 5.18 9.25
N VAL A 130 16.42 4.15 9.49
CA VAL A 130 15.63 4.03 10.74
C VAL A 130 16.55 4.01 11.97
N THR A 131 17.69 3.34 11.89
CA THR A 131 18.67 3.29 12.99
C THR A 131 19.28 4.68 13.23
N GLN A 132 19.70 5.38 12.18
CA GLN A 132 20.26 6.74 12.29
C GLN A 132 19.20 7.74 12.80
N TYR A 133 17.96 7.60 12.39
CA TYR A 133 16.85 8.41 12.91
C TYR A 133 16.69 8.23 14.42
N ARG A 134 16.68 6.98 14.90
CA ARG A 134 16.56 6.67 16.32
C ARG A 134 17.77 7.13 17.17
N SER A 135 18.96 7.18 16.58
CA SER A 135 20.17 7.71 17.23
C SER A 135 20.25 9.25 17.20
N GLY A 136 19.28 9.93 16.59
CA GLY A 136 19.23 11.39 16.51
C GLY A 136 19.96 12.00 15.30
N ASN A 137 20.59 11.20 14.44
CA ASN A 137 21.26 11.68 13.23
C ASN A 137 20.25 11.83 12.08
N MET A 138 19.46 12.89 12.15
CA MET A 138 18.32 13.12 11.25
C MET A 138 18.73 13.42 9.79
N GLU A 139 19.86 14.11 9.61
CA GLU A 139 20.36 14.45 8.26
C GLU A 139 20.77 13.21 7.50
N LEU A 140 21.60 12.37 8.12
CA LEU A 140 22.04 11.12 7.53
C LEU A 140 20.86 10.16 7.33
N ALA A 141 19.93 10.08 8.28
CA ALA A 141 18.72 9.29 8.15
C ALA A 141 17.91 9.68 6.90
N SER A 142 17.73 10.98 6.66
CA SER A 142 17.01 11.49 5.50
C SER A 142 17.70 11.16 4.18
N LEU A 143 19.04 11.29 4.13
CA LEU A 143 19.84 10.90 2.97
C LEU A 143 19.71 9.41 2.66
N LEU A 144 19.85 8.57 3.69
CA LEU A 144 19.71 7.12 3.55
C LEU A 144 18.29 6.71 3.14
N ALA A 145 17.24 7.34 3.69
CA ALA A 145 15.85 7.08 3.33
C ALA A 145 15.56 7.39 1.86
N TYR A 146 15.99 8.58 1.42
CA TYR A 146 15.81 8.99 0.02
C TYR A 146 16.56 8.07 -0.93
N THR A 147 17.80 7.71 -0.59
CA THR A 147 18.63 6.81 -1.41
C THR A 147 18.05 5.40 -1.47
N ALA A 148 17.51 4.89 -0.35
CA ALA A 148 16.81 3.61 -0.29
C ALA A 148 15.62 3.57 -1.26
N TRP A 149 14.79 4.62 -1.25
CA TRP A 149 13.67 4.75 -2.19
C TRP A 149 14.16 4.88 -3.63
N TRP A 150 15.20 5.69 -3.88
CA TRP A 150 15.73 5.95 -5.21
C TRP A 150 16.27 4.68 -5.87
N PHE A 151 17.07 3.86 -5.16
CA PHE A 151 17.50 2.56 -5.66
C PHE A 151 16.34 1.62 -5.90
N THR A 152 15.41 1.53 -4.95
CA THR A 152 14.23 0.67 -5.08
C THR A 152 13.38 1.06 -6.29
N LYS A 153 13.14 2.34 -6.50
CA LYS A 153 12.36 2.86 -7.62
C LYS A 153 13.06 2.68 -8.96
N ARG A 154 14.37 2.94 -9.02
CA ARG A 154 15.18 2.83 -10.22
C ARG A 154 15.25 1.41 -10.77
N TYR A 155 15.24 0.42 -9.90
CA TYR A 155 15.31 -0.99 -10.25
C TYR A 155 13.95 -1.70 -10.17
N ASP A 156 12.85 -0.93 -10.28
CA ASP A 156 11.46 -1.39 -10.32
C ASP A 156 11.07 -2.30 -9.14
N GLY A 157 11.64 -2.01 -7.97
CA GLY A 157 11.36 -2.72 -6.73
C GLY A 157 10.10 -2.22 -6.02
N ASP A 158 9.72 -2.93 -4.96
CA ASP A 158 8.58 -2.57 -4.14
C ASP A 158 8.92 -1.44 -3.16
N VAL A 159 8.50 -0.21 -3.49
CA VAL A 159 8.68 0.97 -2.63
C VAL A 159 7.86 0.92 -1.33
N TYR A 160 6.90 0.01 -1.22
CA TYR A 160 6.16 -0.26 0.01
C TYR A 160 6.81 -1.36 0.87
N HIS A 161 7.97 -1.86 0.48
CA HIS A 161 8.74 -2.75 1.33
C HIS A 161 9.00 -2.07 2.68
N PRO A 162 8.75 -2.75 3.84
CA PRO A 162 8.77 -2.13 5.16
C PRO A 162 10.04 -1.33 5.47
N ALA A 163 11.21 -1.84 5.07
CA ALA A 163 12.47 -1.15 5.30
C ALA A 163 12.54 0.23 4.60
N VAL A 164 12.04 0.33 3.37
CA VAL A 164 12.05 1.56 2.56
C VAL A 164 10.93 2.50 3.01
N PHE A 165 9.73 1.95 3.17
CA PHE A 165 8.56 2.73 3.55
C PHE A 165 8.72 3.38 4.93
N ASN A 166 9.15 2.61 5.95
CA ASN A 166 9.34 3.13 7.30
C ASN A 166 10.45 4.20 7.36
N ALA A 167 11.53 4.03 6.59
CA ALA A 167 12.58 5.03 6.49
C ALA A 167 12.06 6.37 5.95
N LEU A 168 11.27 6.33 4.86
CA LEU A 168 10.64 7.50 4.28
C LEU A 168 9.63 8.13 5.23
N SER A 169 8.76 7.34 5.85
CA SER A 169 7.73 7.82 6.76
C SER A 169 8.35 8.59 7.93
N LEU A 170 9.36 8.02 8.58
CA LEU A 170 10.07 8.67 9.68
C LEU A 170 10.81 9.95 9.25
N SER A 171 11.45 9.93 8.08
CA SER A 171 12.23 11.08 7.59
C SER A 171 11.36 12.19 7.02
N CYS A 172 10.17 11.87 6.50
CA CYS A 172 9.21 12.83 5.95
C CYS A 172 8.60 13.74 7.03
N ARG A 173 8.41 13.25 8.26
CA ARG A 173 7.88 14.00 9.43
C ARG A 173 6.58 14.74 9.14
N GLN A 174 5.72 14.20 8.32
CA GLN A 174 4.43 14.80 7.99
C GLN A 174 3.25 14.20 8.77
N ASP A 175 3.51 13.34 9.73
CA ASP A 175 2.48 12.80 10.61
C ASP A 175 1.90 13.92 11.47
N GLN A 176 0.58 13.99 11.50
CA GLN A 176 -0.16 14.96 12.31
C GLN A 176 -1.14 14.22 13.19
N LEU A 177 -1.33 14.73 14.39
CA LEU A 177 -2.19 14.15 15.41
C LEU A 177 -3.06 15.23 16.03
N TRP A 178 -4.36 14.97 16.10
CA TRP A 178 -5.33 15.83 16.79
C TRP A 178 -6.14 15.03 17.80
N PHE A 179 -6.50 15.72 18.87
CA PHE A 179 -7.38 15.22 19.91
C PHE A 179 -8.66 16.05 19.89
N GLY A 180 -9.81 15.40 19.82
CA GLY A 180 -11.10 16.09 19.79
C GLY A 180 -12.21 15.23 20.37
N HIS A 181 -12.07 13.93 20.31
CA HIS A 181 -13.05 12.97 20.82
C HIS A 181 -12.60 12.41 22.18
N LYS A 182 -13.58 12.13 23.04
CA LYS A 182 -13.35 11.47 24.35
C LYS A 182 -13.20 9.95 24.25
N GLY A 183 -13.63 9.37 23.15
CA GLY A 183 -13.53 7.95 22.86
C GLY A 183 -13.45 7.68 21.37
N ALA A 184 -13.68 6.44 20.95
CA ALA A 184 -13.48 5.97 19.58
C ALA A 184 -14.04 6.95 18.52
N VAL A 185 -13.22 7.26 17.54
CA VAL A 185 -13.63 7.95 16.31
C VAL A 185 -14.21 6.91 15.37
N THR A 186 -15.52 6.87 15.23
CA THR A 186 -16.25 5.81 14.52
C THR A 186 -16.57 6.15 13.07
N GLY A 187 -16.60 7.44 12.71
CA GLY A 187 -16.86 7.87 11.35
C GLY A 187 -15.99 9.06 10.94
N ILE A 188 -15.52 9.05 9.70
CA ILE A 188 -14.78 10.14 9.07
C ILE A 188 -15.30 10.34 7.66
N LYS A 189 -15.64 11.59 7.27
CA LYS A 189 -15.99 11.97 5.90
C LYS A 189 -15.34 13.28 5.51
N LEU A 190 -14.92 13.37 4.25
CA LEU A 190 -14.34 14.58 3.69
C LEU A 190 -15.42 15.57 3.27
N LEU A 191 -15.21 16.85 3.55
CA LEU A 191 -15.99 17.95 3.01
C LEU A 191 -15.47 18.33 1.62
N SER A 192 -16.38 18.66 0.71
CA SER A 192 -16.04 18.99 -0.69
C SER A 192 -15.31 20.33 -0.85
N GLY A 193 -15.21 21.10 0.25
CA GLY A 193 -14.49 22.38 0.26
C GLY A 193 -15.28 23.58 -0.24
N GLY A 194 -16.59 23.53 -0.23
CA GLY A 194 -17.51 24.64 -0.46
C GLY A 194 -17.50 25.22 -1.88
N GLU A 195 -18.60 25.15 -2.58
CA GLU A 195 -18.81 25.74 -3.91
C GLU A 195 -18.55 27.27 -3.95
N GLU A 196 -18.72 27.99 -2.83
CA GLU A 196 -18.47 29.43 -2.73
C GLU A 196 -16.99 29.79 -2.91
N LYS A 197 -16.05 28.99 -2.41
CA LYS A 197 -14.61 29.25 -2.57
C LYS A 197 -14.11 28.89 -3.97
N ALA A 198 -14.72 27.89 -4.60
CA ALA A 198 -14.44 27.54 -6.00
C ALA A 198 -14.86 28.67 -6.96
N ARG A 199 -15.97 29.38 -6.66
CA ARG A 199 -16.39 30.58 -7.41
C ARG A 199 -15.46 31.77 -7.23
N ALA A 200 -14.67 31.81 -6.14
CA ALA A 200 -13.69 32.87 -5.88
C ALA A 200 -12.30 32.58 -6.49
N GLY A 201 -12.15 31.55 -7.34
CA GLY A 201 -10.86 31.19 -7.98
C GLY A 201 -9.81 30.65 -7.02
N ARG A 202 -10.16 30.29 -5.79
CA ARG A 202 -9.30 29.63 -4.81
C ARG A 202 -9.68 28.15 -4.75
N ASN A 203 -8.72 27.28 -4.94
CA ASN A 203 -8.95 25.84 -4.70
C ASN A 203 -9.45 25.65 -3.27
N PRO A 204 -10.67 25.09 -3.09
CA PRO A 204 -11.22 24.87 -1.76
C PRO A 204 -10.31 23.87 -1.03
N LEU A 205 -9.89 24.25 0.18
CA LEU A 205 -9.11 23.35 1.02
C LEU A 205 -10.04 22.32 1.65
N PRO A 206 -9.73 21.03 1.55
CA PRO A 206 -10.61 19.99 2.04
C PRO A 206 -10.66 20.01 3.57
N GLY A 207 -11.85 20.16 4.11
CA GLY A 207 -12.15 19.90 5.51
C GLY A 207 -12.60 18.44 5.70
N LEU A 208 -12.90 18.08 6.94
CA LEU A 208 -13.52 16.79 7.26
C LEU A 208 -14.47 16.91 8.44
N VAL A 209 -15.36 15.93 8.56
CA VAL A 209 -16.21 15.74 9.71
C VAL A 209 -15.91 14.40 10.33
N THR A 210 -15.82 14.37 11.65
CA THR A 210 -15.64 13.17 12.44
C THR A 210 -16.76 13.02 13.45
N VAL A 211 -17.16 11.80 13.71
CA VAL A 211 -18.12 11.45 14.78
C VAL A 211 -17.51 10.41 15.71
N GLY A 212 -17.89 10.48 16.97
CA GLY A 212 -17.32 9.65 18.03
C GLY A 212 -18.36 8.93 18.88
N LYS A 213 -17.91 7.92 19.58
CA LYS A 213 -18.71 7.01 20.42
C LYS A 213 -19.42 7.73 21.59
N TYR A 214 -18.91 8.86 22.03
CA TYR A 214 -19.51 9.64 23.13
C TYR A 214 -20.28 10.86 22.63
N GLY A 215 -20.78 10.81 21.40
CA GLY A 215 -21.72 11.79 20.86
C GLY A 215 -21.09 13.08 20.38
N GLU A 216 -19.79 13.09 20.17
CA GLU A 216 -19.13 14.23 19.56
C GLU A 216 -19.28 14.17 18.04
N MET A 217 -19.65 15.30 17.44
CA MET A 217 -19.55 15.59 16.00
C MET A 217 -18.67 16.81 15.82
N ILE A 218 -17.52 16.65 15.15
CA ILE A 218 -16.50 17.68 15.01
C ILE A 218 -16.26 17.95 13.53
N ARG A 219 -16.33 19.22 13.16
CA ARG A 219 -15.88 19.71 11.85
C ARG A 219 -14.45 20.19 11.96
N TRP A 220 -13.61 19.72 11.06
CA TRP A 220 -12.22 20.13 10.94
C TRP A 220 -12.05 20.97 9.68
N LYS A 221 -11.69 22.24 9.86
CA LYS A 221 -11.46 23.19 8.78
C LYS A 221 -9.97 23.30 8.50
N SER A 222 -9.59 23.25 7.24
CA SER A 222 -8.21 23.48 6.84
C SER A 222 -8.02 24.92 6.38
N GLU A 223 -6.97 25.58 6.86
CA GLU A 223 -6.60 26.93 6.43
C GLU A 223 -5.60 26.92 5.27
N ASN A 224 -4.71 25.94 5.23
CA ASN A 224 -3.59 25.88 4.28
C ASN A 224 -3.34 24.47 3.71
N GLY A 225 -4.27 23.51 3.92
CA GLY A 225 -4.11 22.11 3.52
C GLY A 225 -3.21 21.28 4.46
N GLN A 226 -2.54 21.92 5.43
CA GLN A 226 -1.65 21.25 6.38
C GLN A 226 -2.14 21.36 7.83
N THR A 227 -2.67 22.50 8.23
CA THR A 227 -3.21 22.74 9.57
C THR A 227 -4.71 22.64 9.57
N TYR A 228 -5.27 22.03 10.63
CA TYR A 228 -6.71 21.86 10.82
C TYR A 228 -7.13 22.45 12.15
N THR A 229 -8.20 23.25 12.13
CA THR A 229 -8.88 23.76 13.32
C THR A 229 -10.18 23.01 13.53
N SER A 230 -10.49 22.66 14.78
CA SER A 230 -11.69 21.90 15.12
C SER A 230 -12.83 22.85 15.50
N GLU A 231 -14.03 22.56 15.02
CA GLU A 231 -15.29 23.17 15.40
C GLU A 231 -16.23 22.10 15.93
N LEU A 232 -16.58 22.17 17.19
CA LEU A 232 -17.52 21.23 17.81
C LEU A 232 -18.94 21.55 17.36
N LEU A 233 -19.54 20.67 16.54
CA LEU A 233 -20.90 20.83 16.04
C LEU A 233 -21.94 20.28 17.04
N LEU A 234 -21.63 19.14 17.66
CA LEU A 234 -22.50 18.49 18.63
C LEU A 234 -21.64 17.76 19.67
N ASN A 235 -22.08 17.82 20.92
CA ASN A 235 -21.48 17.07 22.03
C ASN A 235 -22.59 16.65 23.00
N ASP A 236 -23.16 15.49 22.73
CA ASP A 236 -24.21 14.93 23.59
C ASP A 236 -23.87 13.45 23.85
N PRO A 237 -23.47 13.09 25.09
CA PRO A 237 -23.05 11.73 25.44
C PRO A 237 -24.17 10.70 25.36
N CYS A 238 -25.41 11.09 25.13
CA CYS A 238 -26.52 10.17 24.88
C CYS A 238 -26.41 9.50 23.51
N TYR A 239 -25.61 10.03 22.60
CA TYR A 239 -25.39 9.45 21.27
C TYR A 239 -24.12 8.60 21.25
N ASP A 240 -24.24 7.35 20.84
CA ASP A 240 -23.12 6.48 20.46
C ASP A 240 -23.06 6.43 18.94
N PHE A 241 -22.39 7.41 18.33
CA PHE A 241 -22.32 7.50 16.88
C PHE A 241 -21.55 6.33 16.26
N ARG A 242 -22.06 5.82 15.13
CA ARG A 242 -21.49 4.68 14.39
C ARG A 242 -21.06 5.04 12.99
N ASP A 243 -21.72 5.97 12.34
CA ASP A 243 -21.38 6.40 10.99
C ASP A 243 -21.84 7.84 10.74
N VAL A 244 -21.23 8.47 9.76
CA VAL A 244 -21.59 9.81 9.28
C VAL A 244 -21.64 9.81 7.75
N LEU A 245 -22.63 10.49 7.20
CA LEU A 245 -22.83 10.65 5.75
C LEU A 245 -22.94 12.12 5.41
N LEU A 246 -22.29 12.55 4.33
CA LEU A 246 -22.39 13.91 3.82
C LEU A 246 -23.18 13.90 2.51
N ARG A 247 -24.15 14.81 2.39
CA ARG A 247 -24.80 15.14 1.12
C ARG A 247 -24.22 16.41 0.50
N SER A 248 -23.81 17.33 1.35
CA SER A 248 -23.10 18.56 1.00
C SER A 248 -22.24 18.98 2.20
N ASP A 249 -21.44 20.00 2.06
CA ASP A 249 -20.64 20.54 3.16
C ASP A 249 -21.49 21.12 4.31
N SER A 250 -22.75 21.47 4.02
CA SER A 250 -23.72 22.01 5.00
C SER A 250 -24.76 20.98 5.47
N GLN A 251 -24.95 19.87 4.74
CA GLN A 251 -25.96 18.88 5.06
C GLN A 251 -25.33 17.53 5.38
N MET A 252 -25.35 17.17 6.65
CA MET A 252 -24.72 15.97 7.20
C MET A 252 -25.74 15.13 7.97
N TYR A 253 -25.52 13.83 7.96
CA TYR A 253 -26.31 12.86 8.73
C TYR A 253 -25.35 12.02 9.58
N ALA A 254 -25.61 11.96 10.89
CA ALA A 254 -24.91 11.05 11.81
C ALA A 254 -25.90 10.03 12.38
N LEU A 255 -25.46 8.80 12.48
CA LEU A 255 -26.25 7.67 12.95
C LEU A 255 -25.70 7.16 14.29
N SER A 256 -26.56 7.12 15.30
CA SER A 256 -26.19 6.48 16.56
C SER A 256 -26.53 4.99 16.58
N TYR A 257 -25.89 4.27 17.48
CA TYR A 257 -26.12 2.83 17.71
C TYR A 257 -27.59 2.51 18.02
N CYS A 258 -28.26 3.34 18.80
CA CYS A 258 -29.65 3.15 19.22
C CYS A 258 -30.70 3.65 18.21
N GLY A 259 -30.27 4.16 17.04
CA GLY A 259 -31.18 4.57 15.98
C GLY A 259 -31.58 6.05 16.00
N GLN A 260 -30.86 6.92 16.70
CA GLN A 260 -31.02 8.34 16.47
C GLN A 260 -30.30 8.74 15.18
N LEU A 261 -31.03 9.33 14.25
CA LEU A 261 -30.51 9.93 13.03
C LEU A 261 -30.49 11.45 13.20
N ILE A 262 -29.30 11.99 13.32
CA ILE A 262 -29.06 13.42 13.50
C ILE A 262 -28.77 14.03 12.13
N SER A 263 -29.55 15.00 11.73
CA SER A 263 -29.27 15.83 10.54
C SER A 263 -28.82 17.21 10.95
N THR A 264 -27.80 17.74 10.28
CA THR A 264 -27.36 19.12 10.40
C THR A 264 -27.51 19.79 9.06
N ASP A 265 -28.11 20.99 9.07
CA ASP A 265 -28.21 21.85 7.90
C ASP A 265 -28.05 23.35 8.32
N SER A 266 -28.28 24.26 7.41
CA SER A 266 -28.23 25.73 7.69
C SER A 266 -29.23 26.19 8.73
N ALA A 267 -30.33 25.44 8.98
CA ALA A 267 -31.35 25.75 9.94
C ALA A 267 -31.03 25.21 11.36
N GLY A 268 -30.08 24.29 11.49
CA GLY A 268 -29.67 23.76 12.78
C GLY A 268 -29.55 22.24 12.82
N ILE A 269 -29.69 21.68 14.02
CA ILE A 269 -29.54 20.24 14.28
C ILE A 269 -30.93 19.66 14.58
N VAL A 270 -31.28 18.61 13.85
CA VAL A 270 -32.56 17.90 14.04
C VAL A 270 -32.29 16.43 14.30
N THR A 271 -32.85 15.89 15.38
CA THR A 271 -32.78 14.45 15.71
C THR A 271 -34.09 13.78 15.32
N ARG A 272 -33.96 12.64 14.62
CA ARG A 272 -35.09 11.75 14.28
C ARG A 272 -34.81 10.37 14.85
N PHE A 273 -35.90 9.65 15.15
CA PHE A 273 -35.80 8.33 15.76
C PHE A 273 -36.20 7.27 14.74
N LEU A 274 -35.27 6.40 14.42
CA LEU A 274 -35.48 5.17 13.67
C LEU A 274 -36.14 4.13 14.59
N PRO A 275 -36.76 3.08 14.05
CA PRO A 275 -37.24 1.96 14.83
C PRO A 275 -36.15 1.36 15.72
N LYS A 276 -36.53 0.79 16.87
CA LYS A 276 -35.56 0.22 17.82
C LYS A 276 -34.68 -0.85 17.16
N GLY A 277 -33.38 -0.69 17.24
CA GLY A 277 -32.42 -1.60 16.65
C GLY A 277 -30.97 -1.20 16.96
N GLU A 278 -30.03 -2.07 16.58
CA GLU A 278 -28.59 -1.81 16.64
C GLU A 278 -28.11 -1.33 15.28
N TYR A 279 -27.92 -0.04 15.14
CA TYR A 279 -27.53 0.60 13.86
C TYR A 279 -26.02 0.68 13.72
N ARG A 280 -25.54 0.57 12.48
CA ARG A 280 -24.09 0.50 12.21
C ARG A 280 -23.62 1.31 11.02
N GLN A 281 -24.47 1.54 10.01
CA GLN A 281 -24.02 2.08 8.73
C GLN A 281 -25.08 2.97 8.09
N LEU A 282 -24.62 4.03 7.42
CA LEU A 282 -25.41 4.88 6.51
C LEU A 282 -24.94 4.66 5.07
N ILE A 283 -25.89 4.53 4.15
CA ILE A 283 -25.62 4.39 2.71
C ILE A 283 -26.45 5.38 1.95
N SER A 284 -25.84 6.15 1.04
CA SER A 284 -26.57 7.01 0.10
C SER A 284 -26.86 6.22 -1.17
N ILE A 285 -28.13 6.01 -1.51
CA ILE A 285 -28.53 5.31 -2.74
C ILE A 285 -28.84 6.30 -3.86
N ALA A 286 -29.53 7.38 -3.54
CA ALA A 286 -29.91 8.42 -4.47
C ALA A 286 -29.68 9.80 -3.85
N SER A 287 -29.86 10.84 -4.65
CA SER A 287 -29.67 12.22 -4.20
C SER A 287 -30.55 12.60 -3.01
N ASN A 288 -31.68 11.93 -2.81
CA ASN A 288 -32.65 12.20 -1.73
C ASN A 288 -32.89 11.03 -0.79
N LEU A 289 -32.25 9.89 -0.98
CA LEU A 289 -32.54 8.68 -0.21
C LEU A 289 -31.29 8.16 0.51
N VAL A 290 -31.38 8.06 1.82
CA VAL A 290 -30.36 7.50 2.71
C VAL A 290 -30.90 6.25 3.38
N LEU A 291 -30.11 5.20 3.40
CA LEU A 291 -30.41 3.98 4.13
C LEU A 291 -29.68 3.97 5.46
N ALA A 292 -30.41 3.65 6.52
CA ALA A 292 -29.87 3.33 7.83
C ALA A 292 -29.93 1.80 8.03
N VAL A 293 -28.77 1.20 8.22
CA VAL A 293 -28.62 -0.25 8.35
C VAL A 293 -28.53 -0.63 9.81
N SER A 294 -29.47 -1.47 10.26
CA SER A 294 -29.43 -2.10 11.57
C SER A 294 -29.20 -3.61 11.46
N THR A 295 -28.95 -4.26 12.58
CA THR A 295 -28.82 -5.73 12.64
C THR A 295 -30.13 -6.46 12.28
N THR A 296 -31.26 -5.83 12.42
CA THR A 296 -32.60 -6.42 12.20
C THR A 296 -33.26 -5.99 10.90
N GLY A 297 -32.76 -4.95 10.26
CA GLY A 297 -33.34 -4.47 8.98
C GLY A 297 -32.71 -3.21 8.46
N ILE A 298 -33.12 -2.82 7.29
CA ILE A 298 -32.70 -1.59 6.60
C ILE A 298 -33.92 -0.67 6.53
N TYR A 299 -33.72 0.59 6.88
CA TYR A 299 -34.73 1.63 6.83
C TYR A 299 -34.29 2.73 5.88
N SER A 300 -35.19 3.21 5.05
CA SER A 300 -34.94 4.36 4.18
C SER A 300 -35.37 5.65 4.88
N PHE A 301 -34.59 6.69 4.67
CA PHE A 301 -34.91 8.04 5.06
C PHE A 301 -34.91 8.93 3.81
N ASP A 302 -36.08 9.52 3.51
CA ASP A 302 -36.20 10.52 2.45
C ASP A 302 -35.77 11.89 2.99
N CYS A 303 -34.71 12.43 2.40
CA CYS A 303 -34.12 13.69 2.83
C CYS A 303 -34.98 14.95 2.50
N VAL A 304 -35.95 14.80 1.62
CA VAL A 304 -36.88 15.89 1.21
C VAL A 304 -38.15 15.91 2.08
N ASN A 305 -38.83 14.76 2.14
CA ASN A 305 -40.07 14.60 2.87
C ASN A 305 -39.85 14.27 4.35
N HIS A 306 -38.64 13.93 4.73
CA HIS A 306 -38.23 13.52 6.08
C HIS A 306 -38.95 12.25 6.60
N GLU A 307 -39.45 11.43 5.70
CA GLU A 307 -40.14 10.18 6.02
C GLU A 307 -39.13 9.02 6.23
N ILE A 308 -39.48 8.17 7.20
CA ILE A 308 -38.74 6.95 7.50
C ILE A 308 -39.65 5.78 7.15
N GLN A 309 -39.16 4.87 6.30
CA GLN A 309 -39.90 3.69 5.87
C GLN A 309 -39.05 2.43 5.96
N PRO A 310 -39.66 1.25 6.24
CA PRO A 310 -38.97 -0.04 6.09
C PRO A 310 -38.53 -0.21 4.64
N TYR A 311 -37.27 -0.54 4.43
CA TYR A 311 -36.69 -0.78 3.10
C TYR A 311 -36.47 -2.26 2.82
N PHE A 312 -35.90 -2.97 3.79
CA PHE A 312 -35.70 -4.42 3.73
C PHE A 312 -35.68 -5.01 5.14
N GLN A 313 -36.50 -6.04 5.37
CA GLN A 313 -36.72 -6.65 6.69
C GLN A 313 -36.45 -8.17 6.56
N PRO A 314 -35.19 -8.63 6.75
CA PRO A 314 -34.83 -10.05 6.67
C PRO A 314 -35.10 -10.80 7.98
N GLU A 315 -35.14 -12.12 7.90
CA GLU A 315 -35.20 -13.00 9.08
C GLU A 315 -33.85 -13.13 9.80
N HIS A 316 -32.75 -12.93 9.05
CA HIS A 316 -31.40 -13.11 9.56
C HIS A 316 -30.72 -11.79 9.90
N SER A 317 -29.86 -11.80 10.91
CA SER A 317 -29.14 -10.61 11.37
C SER A 317 -28.15 -10.11 10.32
N ILE A 318 -28.29 -8.84 9.94
CA ILE A 318 -27.41 -8.14 9.01
C ILE A 318 -26.08 -7.81 9.70
N THR A 319 -24.97 -8.01 9.02
CA THR A 319 -23.62 -7.65 9.52
C THR A 319 -23.00 -6.49 8.75
N CYS A 320 -23.23 -6.43 7.44
CA CYS A 320 -22.70 -5.39 6.56
C CYS A 320 -23.60 -5.23 5.33
N VAL A 321 -23.64 -4.06 4.75
CA VAL A 321 -24.27 -3.80 3.45
C VAL A 321 -23.28 -3.10 2.54
N GLY A 322 -23.14 -3.60 1.33
CA GLY A 322 -22.31 -3.00 0.29
C GLY A 322 -23.13 -2.57 -0.91
N GLN A 323 -22.71 -1.51 -1.59
CA GLN A 323 -23.31 -1.03 -2.83
C GLN A 323 -22.33 -1.15 -3.99
N MET A 324 -22.76 -1.75 -5.09
CA MET A 324 -21.99 -1.85 -6.32
C MET A 324 -22.91 -1.92 -7.54
N GLU A 325 -22.68 -1.05 -8.53
CA GLU A 325 -23.36 -1.06 -9.83
C GLU A 325 -24.90 -1.04 -9.77
N GLY A 326 -25.46 -0.30 -8.81
CA GLY A 326 -26.92 -0.18 -8.63
C GLY A 326 -27.55 -1.34 -7.84
N TYR A 327 -26.75 -2.24 -7.31
CA TYR A 327 -27.19 -3.35 -6.47
C TYR A 327 -26.68 -3.17 -5.04
N LEU A 328 -27.45 -3.73 -4.08
CA LEU A 328 -27.08 -3.85 -2.68
C LEU A 328 -26.80 -5.30 -2.35
N TYR A 329 -25.64 -5.52 -1.76
CA TYR A 329 -25.20 -6.80 -1.22
C TYR A 329 -25.39 -6.76 0.29
N VAL A 330 -26.35 -7.51 0.80
CA VAL A 330 -26.68 -7.58 2.23
C VAL A 330 -26.06 -8.86 2.81
N PHE A 331 -25.10 -8.71 3.68
CA PHE A 331 -24.38 -9.81 4.31
C PHE A 331 -25.00 -10.14 5.66
N PHE A 332 -25.23 -11.43 5.91
CA PHE A 332 -25.83 -11.92 7.13
C PHE A 332 -24.83 -12.63 8.02
N LYS A 333 -25.18 -12.72 9.30
CA LYS A 333 -24.34 -13.37 10.31
C LYS A 333 -24.12 -14.87 10.05
N ASN A 334 -25.05 -15.52 9.37
CA ASN A 334 -24.97 -16.95 8.97
C ASN A 334 -24.10 -17.19 7.71
N GLY A 335 -23.48 -16.16 7.15
CA GLY A 335 -22.63 -16.25 5.96
C GLY A 335 -23.38 -16.18 4.62
N THR A 336 -24.71 -16.12 4.61
CA THR A 336 -25.49 -15.90 3.38
C THR A 336 -25.44 -14.44 2.95
N VAL A 337 -25.69 -14.19 1.66
CA VAL A 337 -25.71 -12.85 1.07
C VAL A 337 -26.99 -12.68 0.27
N ALA A 338 -27.77 -11.65 0.55
CA ALA A 338 -28.90 -11.25 -0.28
C ALA A 338 -28.48 -10.16 -1.27
N LEU A 339 -28.90 -10.30 -2.52
CA LEU A 339 -28.76 -9.28 -3.56
C LEU A 339 -30.11 -8.57 -3.70
N LEU A 340 -30.08 -7.24 -3.53
CA LEU A 340 -31.23 -6.36 -3.74
C LEU A 340 -30.96 -5.43 -4.91
N SER A 341 -32.00 -5.00 -5.59
CA SER A 341 -31.94 -3.83 -6.48
C SER A 341 -31.92 -2.52 -5.70
N SER A 342 -31.64 -1.41 -6.37
CA SER A 342 -31.57 -0.07 -5.73
C SER A 342 -32.92 0.44 -5.19
N ASP A 343 -34.04 -0.20 -5.49
CA ASP A 343 -35.37 0.09 -4.94
C ASP A 343 -35.72 -0.79 -3.73
N GLY A 344 -34.80 -1.68 -3.29
CA GLY A 344 -35.02 -2.60 -2.18
C GLY A 344 -35.64 -3.93 -2.54
N THR A 345 -35.93 -4.16 -3.85
CA THR A 345 -36.51 -5.44 -4.28
C THR A 345 -35.49 -6.54 -4.12
N PHE A 346 -35.86 -7.64 -3.41
CA PHE A 346 -35.04 -8.83 -3.30
C PHE A 346 -34.95 -9.55 -4.65
N LEU A 347 -33.75 -9.85 -5.08
CA LEU A 347 -33.48 -10.54 -6.34
C LEU A 347 -33.15 -12.02 -6.12
N ARG A 348 -32.14 -12.30 -5.32
CA ARG A 348 -31.68 -13.68 -5.04
C ARG A 348 -30.75 -13.74 -3.83
N PHE A 349 -30.54 -14.94 -3.30
CA PHE A 349 -29.40 -15.22 -2.42
C PHE A 349 -28.15 -15.60 -3.19
N ILE A 350 -27.00 -15.32 -2.60
CA ILE A 350 -25.66 -15.69 -3.07
C ILE A 350 -25.06 -16.62 -2.01
N ASP A 351 -24.89 -17.91 -2.33
CA ASP A 351 -24.44 -18.95 -1.41
C ASP A 351 -22.95 -19.27 -1.60
N SER A 352 -22.08 -18.33 -1.37
CA SER A 352 -20.68 -18.55 -1.75
C SER A 352 -19.64 -18.18 -0.70
N LEU A 353 -20.03 -17.62 0.43
CA LEU A 353 -19.08 -17.33 1.50
C LEU A 353 -18.78 -18.59 2.33
N PRO A 354 -17.53 -18.76 2.83
CA PRO A 354 -17.20 -19.84 3.76
C PRO A 354 -18.10 -19.78 4.98
N GLU A 355 -18.47 -20.96 5.49
CA GLU A 355 -19.24 -21.06 6.73
C GLU A 355 -18.59 -20.24 7.85
N ASN A 356 -19.41 -19.49 8.58
CA ASN A 356 -19.01 -18.59 9.66
C ASN A 356 -18.22 -17.32 9.28
N SER A 357 -18.14 -16.97 7.99
CA SER A 357 -17.54 -15.68 7.59
C SER A 357 -18.48 -14.52 7.95
N VAL A 358 -18.15 -13.76 8.98
CA VAL A 358 -18.89 -12.56 9.38
C VAL A 358 -18.27 -11.34 8.70
N VAL A 359 -18.97 -10.81 7.69
CA VAL A 359 -18.52 -9.63 6.94
C VAL A 359 -18.71 -8.36 7.75
N THR A 360 -17.67 -7.56 7.84
CA THR A 360 -17.63 -6.32 8.63
C THR A 360 -17.35 -5.07 7.80
N ALA A 361 -16.78 -5.23 6.60
CA ALA A 361 -16.47 -4.13 5.69
C ALA A 361 -16.66 -4.56 4.23
N PHE A 362 -17.00 -3.60 3.37
CA PHE A 362 -17.22 -3.80 1.94
C PHE A 362 -16.55 -2.69 1.12
N CYS A 363 -15.98 -3.04 -0.01
CA CYS A 363 -15.42 -2.08 -0.96
C CYS A 363 -15.63 -2.57 -2.40
N PRO A 364 -16.31 -1.79 -3.26
CA PRO A 364 -16.42 -2.12 -4.67
C PRO A 364 -15.06 -1.99 -5.36
N LEU A 365 -14.77 -2.91 -6.26
CA LEU A 365 -13.58 -2.91 -7.10
C LEU A 365 -13.95 -2.69 -8.57
N THR A 366 -12.94 -2.68 -9.46
CA THR A 366 -13.17 -2.69 -10.90
C THR A 366 -13.50 -4.09 -11.40
N ASN A 367 -14.07 -4.17 -12.62
CA ASN A 367 -14.36 -5.43 -13.32
C ASN A 367 -15.34 -6.32 -12.54
N GLU A 368 -16.45 -5.74 -12.11
CA GLU A 368 -17.54 -6.46 -11.44
C GLU A 368 -17.06 -7.30 -10.24
N ARG A 369 -16.07 -6.81 -9.51
CA ARG A 369 -15.53 -7.44 -8.30
C ARG A 369 -15.70 -6.54 -7.09
N TYR A 370 -15.71 -7.14 -5.92
CA TYR A 370 -15.72 -6.44 -4.65
C TYR A 370 -14.80 -7.12 -3.64
N ALA A 371 -14.35 -6.32 -2.67
CA ALA A 371 -13.60 -6.80 -1.51
C ALA A 371 -14.48 -6.77 -0.28
N ILE A 372 -14.45 -7.83 0.52
CA ILE A 372 -15.10 -7.90 1.84
C ILE A 372 -14.05 -8.18 2.92
N GLY A 373 -14.15 -7.46 4.01
CA GLY A 373 -13.38 -7.71 5.22
C GLY A 373 -14.19 -8.50 6.21
N CYS A 374 -13.56 -9.48 6.85
CA CYS A 374 -14.21 -10.38 7.80
C CYS A 374 -13.76 -10.09 9.23
N ARG A 375 -14.57 -10.56 10.20
CA ARG A 375 -14.28 -10.46 11.62
C ARG A 375 -12.98 -11.17 12.00
N GLU A 376 -12.64 -12.23 11.28
CA GLU A 376 -11.45 -13.05 11.50
C GLU A 376 -10.16 -12.42 10.91
N GLY A 377 -10.25 -11.21 10.34
CA GLY A 377 -9.11 -10.50 9.76
C GLY A 377 -8.79 -10.90 8.31
N VAL A 378 -9.55 -11.79 7.71
CA VAL A 378 -9.39 -12.17 6.31
C VAL A 378 -10.12 -11.17 5.41
N ILE A 379 -9.51 -10.84 4.28
CA ILE A 379 -10.17 -10.10 3.21
C ILE A 379 -10.37 -11.04 2.02
N LEU A 380 -11.59 -11.09 1.51
CA LEU A 380 -11.95 -11.89 0.34
C LEU A 380 -12.23 -10.97 -0.84
N ILE A 381 -11.65 -11.28 -1.98
CA ILE A 381 -11.97 -10.64 -3.26
C ILE A 381 -12.95 -11.55 -3.99
N CYS A 382 -14.15 -11.06 -4.21
CA CYS A 382 -15.23 -11.80 -4.84
C CYS A 382 -15.61 -11.19 -6.19
N ASP A 383 -16.16 -12.00 -7.08
CA ASP A 383 -16.86 -11.50 -8.25
C ASP A 383 -18.31 -11.12 -7.90
N LYS A 384 -19.05 -10.53 -8.87
CA LYS A 384 -20.45 -10.12 -8.67
C LYS A 384 -21.40 -11.26 -8.26
N ASN A 385 -21.03 -12.49 -8.52
CA ASN A 385 -21.80 -13.67 -8.16
C ASN A 385 -21.41 -14.25 -6.79
N GLY A 386 -20.44 -13.62 -6.09
CA GLY A 386 -19.96 -14.04 -4.78
C GLY A 386 -18.84 -15.08 -4.81
N ASN A 387 -18.40 -15.54 -6.00
CA ASN A 387 -17.30 -16.48 -6.07
C ASN A 387 -15.99 -15.85 -5.60
N ILE A 388 -15.32 -16.50 -4.68
CA ILE A 388 -14.05 -16.05 -4.12
C ILE A 388 -12.96 -16.21 -5.19
N ARG A 389 -12.32 -15.12 -5.59
CA ARG A 389 -11.23 -15.07 -6.56
C ARG A 389 -9.85 -14.99 -5.90
N GLN A 390 -9.77 -14.37 -4.72
CA GLN A 390 -8.53 -14.23 -3.98
C GLN A 390 -8.81 -14.11 -2.48
N LYS A 391 -7.90 -14.64 -1.67
CA LYS A 391 -7.87 -14.53 -0.21
C LYS A 391 -6.65 -13.72 0.20
N LEU A 392 -6.84 -12.66 0.98
CA LEU A 392 -5.77 -11.83 1.51
C LEU A 392 -5.72 -12.05 3.02
N ILE A 393 -4.60 -12.58 3.50
CA ILE A 393 -4.39 -12.94 4.91
C ILE A 393 -3.27 -12.07 5.47
N GLY A 394 -3.53 -11.40 6.60
CA GLY A 394 -2.53 -10.55 7.24
C GLY A 394 -3.04 -9.87 8.49
N HIS A 395 -4.28 -9.36 8.52
CA HIS A 395 -4.88 -8.86 9.75
C HIS A 395 -5.14 -9.99 10.75
N GLN A 396 -5.00 -9.67 12.05
CA GLN A 396 -5.16 -10.61 13.14
C GLN A 396 -6.46 -10.38 13.95
N ALA A 397 -7.23 -9.37 13.57
CA ALA A 397 -8.52 -9.04 14.16
C ALA A 397 -9.47 -8.49 13.09
N ALA A 398 -10.72 -8.19 13.48
CA ALA A 398 -11.75 -7.75 12.57
C ALA A 398 -11.32 -6.58 11.69
N VAL A 399 -11.56 -6.70 10.40
CA VAL A 399 -11.37 -5.63 9.42
C VAL A 399 -12.47 -4.58 9.61
N THR A 400 -12.12 -3.34 9.91
CA THR A 400 -13.08 -2.29 10.25
C THR A 400 -13.51 -1.46 9.06
N ALA A 401 -12.59 -1.18 8.15
CA ALA A 401 -12.88 -0.47 6.91
C ALA A 401 -11.96 -0.93 5.78
N ILE A 402 -12.44 -0.82 4.55
CA ILE A 402 -11.69 -1.10 3.33
C ILE A 402 -11.93 0.02 2.34
N SER A 403 -10.88 0.48 1.69
CA SER A 403 -10.96 1.46 0.62
C SER A 403 -9.94 1.19 -0.48
N ARG A 404 -10.31 1.48 -1.72
CA ARG A 404 -9.46 1.24 -2.90
C ARG A 404 -8.88 2.54 -3.46
N LYS A 405 -7.62 2.48 -3.88
CA LYS A 405 -6.97 3.52 -4.65
C LYS A 405 -6.17 2.93 -5.82
N GLY A 406 -6.65 3.10 -7.03
CA GLY A 406 -6.06 2.45 -8.20
C GLY A 406 -6.06 0.92 -8.07
N ASN A 407 -4.89 0.30 -8.21
CA ASN A 407 -4.70 -1.15 -8.05
C ASN A 407 -4.31 -1.54 -6.60
N LYS A 408 -4.50 -0.65 -5.65
CA LYS A 408 -4.17 -0.89 -4.25
C LYS A 408 -5.41 -0.86 -3.39
N LEU A 409 -5.47 -1.78 -2.45
CA LEU A 409 -6.50 -1.85 -1.42
C LEU A 409 -5.87 -1.47 -0.09
N PHE A 410 -6.55 -0.64 0.67
CA PHE A 410 -6.19 -0.30 2.04
C PHE A 410 -7.25 -0.86 2.97
N SER A 411 -6.82 -1.40 4.09
CA SER A 411 -7.72 -1.94 5.11
C SER A 411 -7.25 -1.58 6.50
N SER A 412 -8.17 -1.18 7.36
CA SER A 412 -7.96 -0.97 8.78
C SER A 412 -8.56 -2.13 9.60
N SER A 413 -8.05 -2.33 10.81
CA SER A 413 -8.47 -3.42 11.67
C SER A 413 -8.34 -3.09 13.16
N TYR A 414 -9.04 -3.87 13.97
CA TYR A 414 -8.86 -3.91 15.43
C TYR A 414 -7.51 -4.52 15.86
N ASP A 415 -6.67 -5.02 14.93
CA ASP A 415 -5.28 -5.36 15.19
C ASP A 415 -4.36 -4.12 15.27
N CYS A 416 -4.94 -2.93 15.31
CA CYS A 416 -4.24 -1.64 15.38
C CYS A 416 -3.43 -1.29 14.13
N THR A 417 -3.65 -1.96 13.00
CA THR A 417 -2.90 -1.69 11.76
C THR A 417 -3.76 -1.17 10.64
N LEU A 418 -3.19 -0.28 9.82
CA LEU A 418 -3.64 0.01 8.47
C LEU A 418 -2.70 -0.71 7.52
N ARG A 419 -3.25 -1.55 6.65
CA ARG A 419 -2.49 -2.36 5.71
C ARG A 419 -2.81 -1.99 4.27
N LEU A 420 -1.81 -2.18 3.40
CA LEU A 420 -1.91 -2.02 1.96
C LEU A 420 -1.72 -3.37 1.29
N TRP A 421 -2.56 -3.65 0.30
CA TRP A 421 -2.54 -4.84 -0.53
C TRP A 421 -2.41 -4.43 -2.00
N ASP A 422 -1.51 -5.06 -2.71
CA ASP A 422 -1.36 -4.86 -4.16
C ASP A 422 -2.25 -5.85 -4.90
N LEU A 423 -3.30 -5.35 -5.55
CA LEU A 423 -4.27 -6.19 -6.28
C LEU A 423 -3.76 -6.71 -7.62
N ARG A 424 -2.50 -6.46 -7.99
CA ARG A 424 -1.89 -7.04 -9.17
C ARG A 424 -1.78 -8.55 -9.02
N LYS A 425 -1.92 -9.26 -10.15
CA LYS A 425 -1.98 -10.73 -10.19
C LYS A 425 -0.79 -11.37 -9.45
N GLY A 426 -1.09 -12.31 -8.55
CA GLY A 426 -0.09 -13.12 -7.84
C GLY A 426 0.45 -12.53 -6.53
N LYS A 427 0.06 -11.31 -6.13
CA LYS A 427 0.46 -10.72 -4.84
C LYS A 427 -0.62 -10.95 -3.79
N THR A 428 -0.27 -11.60 -2.69
CA THR A 428 -1.14 -11.85 -1.52
C THR A 428 -0.62 -11.21 -0.25
N GLU A 429 0.63 -10.73 -0.27
CA GLU A 429 1.28 -10.11 0.88
C GLU A 429 0.81 -8.67 1.08
N SER A 430 0.70 -8.27 2.35
CA SER A 430 0.38 -6.90 2.73
C SER A 430 1.59 -6.15 3.26
N ALA A 431 1.62 -4.84 3.03
CA ALA A 431 2.51 -3.94 3.75
C ALA A 431 1.75 -3.27 4.90
N VAL A 432 2.33 -3.25 6.09
CA VAL A 432 1.82 -2.44 7.22
C VAL A 432 2.23 -1.00 6.96
N ILE A 433 1.23 -0.13 6.80
CA ILE A 433 1.43 1.30 6.51
C ILE A 433 1.47 2.11 7.81
N VAL A 434 0.57 1.79 8.74
CA VAL A 434 0.45 2.45 10.03
C VAL A 434 0.23 1.42 11.11
N THR A 435 0.86 1.64 12.26
CA THR A 435 0.52 0.96 13.51
C THR A 435 0.03 2.01 14.51
N SER A 436 -1.22 1.90 14.93
CA SER A 436 -1.85 2.77 15.92
C SER A 436 -1.66 2.18 17.32
N PRO A 437 -1.60 2.99 18.39
CA PRO A 437 -1.61 2.47 19.77
C PRO A 437 -2.97 1.91 20.20
N GLY A 438 -4.05 2.13 19.44
CA GLY A 438 -5.40 1.62 19.69
C GLY A 438 -6.06 1.09 18.42
N TRP A 439 -7.18 0.43 18.58
CA TRP A 439 -7.99 -0.10 17.48
C TRP A 439 -8.32 0.98 16.47
N ILE A 440 -8.11 0.69 15.19
CA ILE A 440 -8.50 1.60 14.12
C ILE A 440 -9.94 1.30 13.73
N HIS A 441 -10.83 2.27 13.91
CA HIS A 441 -12.25 2.12 13.57
C HIS A 441 -12.55 2.51 12.13
N THR A 442 -11.89 3.56 11.63
CA THR A 442 -12.20 4.13 10.33
C THR A 442 -11.01 4.88 9.75
N PHE A 443 -10.97 5.00 8.45
CA PHE A 443 -10.02 5.86 7.74
C PHE A 443 -10.63 6.42 6.46
N CYS A 444 -10.08 7.53 5.97
CA CYS A 444 -10.37 8.05 4.64
C CYS A 444 -9.14 8.67 3.99
N PHE A 445 -9.09 8.67 2.66
CA PHE A 445 -8.01 9.31 1.92
C PHE A 445 -8.18 10.83 1.93
N HIS A 446 -7.06 11.55 2.08
CA HIS A 446 -7.01 12.96 1.73
C HIS A 446 -7.25 13.12 0.20
N PRO A 447 -7.90 14.19 -0.28
CA PRO A 447 -8.24 14.35 -1.70
C PRO A 447 -7.07 14.29 -2.67
N ASP A 448 -5.87 14.77 -2.25
CA ASP A 448 -4.64 14.65 -3.05
C ASP A 448 -4.14 13.22 -3.16
N GLY A 449 -4.67 12.33 -2.31
CA GLY A 449 -4.34 10.92 -2.26
C GLY A 449 -2.91 10.62 -1.80
N THR A 450 -2.20 11.57 -1.21
CA THR A 450 -0.85 11.37 -0.68
C THR A 450 -0.86 10.91 0.77
N SER A 451 -1.94 11.17 1.51
CA SER A 451 -2.13 10.85 2.92
C SER A 451 -3.51 10.28 3.22
N VAL A 452 -3.67 9.72 4.40
CA VAL A 452 -4.94 9.22 4.96
C VAL A 452 -5.20 9.85 6.32
N PHE A 453 -6.48 10.05 6.63
CA PHE A 453 -6.96 10.32 7.98
C PHE A 453 -7.41 9.01 8.62
N ILE A 454 -7.05 8.80 9.87
CA ILE A 454 -7.33 7.59 10.64
C ILE A 454 -7.97 7.99 11.96
N GLY A 455 -9.06 7.34 12.32
CA GLY A 455 -9.71 7.45 13.62
C GLY A 455 -9.51 6.19 14.46
N ASP A 456 -9.05 6.37 15.70
CA ASP A 456 -8.81 5.25 16.60
C ASP A 456 -9.74 5.21 17.83
N GLU A 457 -9.62 4.13 18.62
CA GLU A 457 -10.38 3.88 19.86
C GLU A 457 -10.14 4.93 20.94
N GLN A 458 -8.99 5.61 20.93
CA GLN A 458 -8.61 6.59 21.95
C GLN A 458 -9.05 8.03 21.60
N GLY A 459 -9.88 8.19 20.59
CA GLY A 459 -10.38 9.50 20.17
C GLY A 459 -9.37 10.34 19.39
N ARG A 460 -8.34 9.73 18.88
CA ARG A 460 -7.30 10.42 18.11
C ARG A 460 -7.63 10.40 16.64
N LEU A 461 -7.38 11.53 16.00
CA LEU A 461 -7.40 11.69 14.56
C LEU A 461 -5.97 11.87 14.08
N TYR A 462 -5.49 10.98 13.23
CA TYR A 462 -4.17 11.07 12.62
C TYR A 462 -4.30 11.44 11.14
N ARG A 463 -3.34 12.20 10.65
CA ARG A 463 -3.05 12.27 9.22
C ARG A 463 -1.66 11.68 8.98
N VAL A 464 -1.59 10.68 8.11
CA VAL A 464 -0.35 9.93 7.84
C VAL A 464 -0.11 9.88 6.34
N PRO A 465 1.11 10.19 5.85
CA PRO A 465 1.45 10.04 4.45
C PRO A 465 1.49 8.55 4.07
N VAL A 466 0.93 8.23 2.89
CA VAL A 466 0.85 6.85 2.39
C VAL A 466 1.46 6.69 0.98
N SER A 467 1.93 7.78 0.39
CA SER A 467 2.56 7.78 -0.94
C SER A 467 4.09 7.84 -0.79
N PRO A 468 4.84 6.77 -1.09
CA PRO A 468 6.30 6.78 -1.03
C PRO A 468 6.93 7.84 -1.95
N ASP A 469 6.36 8.07 -3.14
CA ASP A 469 6.86 9.05 -4.08
C ASP A 469 6.69 10.49 -3.56
N HIS A 470 5.56 10.78 -2.90
CA HIS A 470 5.34 12.05 -2.22
C HIS A 470 6.31 12.22 -1.03
N MET A 471 6.42 11.20 -0.17
CA MET A 471 7.35 11.24 0.95
C MET A 471 8.80 11.46 0.50
N ALA A 472 9.24 10.77 -0.55
CA ALA A 472 10.57 10.96 -1.12
C ALA A 472 10.79 12.39 -1.64
N THR A 473 9.77 13.00 -2.26
CA THR A 473 9.82 14.39 -2.70
C THR A 473 10.00 15.34 -1.52
N VAL A 474 9.24 15.14 -0.45
CA VAL A 474 9.33 15.95 0.78
C VAL A 474 10.68 15.78 1.45
N VAL A 475 11.14 14.55 1.62
CA VAL A 475 12.46 14.25 2.20
C VAL A 475 13.56 14.92 1.39
N ARG A 476 13.51 14.82 0.05
CA ARG A 476 14.50 15.46 -0.84
C ARG A 476 14.51 16.99 -0.71
N GLN A 477 13.34 17.62 -0.64
CA GLN A 477 13.23 19.08 -0.47
C GLN A 477 13.77 19.53 0.89
N GLY A 478 13.70 18.66 1.91
CA GLY A 478 14.22 18.92 3.24
C GLY A 478 15.71 18.65 3.44
N LEU A 479 16.41 18.08 2.43
CA LEU A 479 17.84 17.80 2.54
C LEU A 479 18.65 19.11 2.62
N GLN A 480 19.54 19.20 3.60
CA GLN A 480 20.42 20.36 3.80
C GLN A 480 21.82 20.15 3.21
N ARG A 481 22.18 18.90 2.91
CA ARG A 481 23.46 18.51 2.33
C ARG A 481 23.35 17.23 1.50
N ASP A 482 24.39 16.91 0.78
CA ASP A 482 24.61 15.58 0.20
C ASP A 482 25.40 14.66 1.13
N PHE A 483 25.57 13.40 0.74
CA PHE A 483 26.56 12.52 1.34
C PHE A 483 27.96 13.12 1.18
N THR A 484 28.81 12.95 2.17
CA THR A 484 30.24 13.07 1.96
C THR A 484 30.71 11.89 1.12
N ARG A 485 31.89 12.01 0.50
CA ARG A 485 32.45 10.91 -0.28
C ARG A 485 32.71 9.67 0.59
N GLU A 486 33.16 9.89 1.81
CA GLU A 486 33.42 8.82 2.79
C GLU A 486 32.12 8.13 3.21
N GLU A 487 31.03 8.89 3.49
CA GLU A 487 29.72 8.34 3.79
C GLU A 487 29.18 7.52 2.62
N TRP A 488 29.33 8.02 1.39
CA TRP A 488 28.89 7.30 0.19
C TRP A 488 29.64 5.97 0.05
N GLU A 489 30.98 6.01 0.14
CA GLU A 489 31.81 4.81 0.04
C GLU A 489 31.50 3.80 1.16
N TYR A 490 31.17 4.26 2.35
CA TYR A 490 30.84 3.43 3.50
C TYR A 490 29.46 2.78 3.39
N TYR A 491 28.40 3.56 3.07
CA TYR A 491 27.03 3.07 3.08
C TYR A 491 26.59 2.45 1.76
N ILE A 492 27.07 2.95 0.64
CA ILE A 492 26.59 2.59 -0.69
C ILE A 492 27.65 1.75 -1.41
N GLY A 493 28.91 2.11 -1.28
CA GLY A 493 30.01 1.33 -1.83
C GLY A 493 30.86 2.10 -2.86
N LYS A 494 32.15 1.79 -2.89
CA LYS A 494 33.12 2.44 -3.79
C LYS A 494 32.88 2.18 -5.28
N GLN A 495 32.18 1.10 -5.61
CA GLN A 495 31.91 0.67 -7.00
C GLN A 495 30.73 1.43 -7.62
N ILE A 496 29.91 2.10 -6.81
CA ILE A 496 28.75 2.85 -7.27
C ILE A 496 29.13 4.31 -7.40
N PRO A 497 28.97 4.92 -8.59
CA PRO A 497 29.30 6.32 -8.80
C PRO A 497 28.57 7.22 -7.80
N PHE A 498 29.29 8.21 -7.29
CA PHE A 498 28.71 9.22 -6.39
C PHE A 498 27.62 10.02 -7.12
N GLU A 499 26.44 10.10 -6.53
CA GLU A 499 25.33 10.93 -7.02
C GLU A 499 24.99 12.03 -6.01
N SER A 500 24.91 13.27 -6.50
CA SER A 500 24.46 14.40 -5.72
C SER A 500 22.94 14.56 -5.84
N TYR A 501 22.24 14.58 -4.71
CA TYR A 501 20.80 14.82 -4.66
C TYR A 501 20.46 16.28 -4.37
N TYR A 502 21.29 16.96 -3.59
CA TYR A 502 21.08 18.35 -3.20
C TYR A 502 21.25 19.31 -4.38
N LEU A 503 22.32 19.16 -5.17
CA LEU A 503 22.60 20.03 -6.30
C LEU A 503 21.64 19.87 -7.48
N LYS A 504 20.99 18.70 -7.64
CA LYS A 504 19.97 18.47 -8.69
C LYS A 504 18.65 19.22 -8.45
N THR A 505 18.47 19.85 -7.30
CA THR A 505 17.27 20.62 -6.95
C THR A 505 17.28 22.05 -7.47
N TYR A 506 18.41 22.55 -7.93
CA TYR A 506 18.62 23.95 -8.32
C TYR A 506 18.80 24.19 -9.83
N GLN A 507 18.45 23.24 -10.69
CA GLN A 507 18.31 23.54 -12.11
C GLN A 507 16.83 23.81 -12.42
N PRO A 508 16.49 25.07 -12.85
CA PRO A 508 15.14 25.47 -13.18
C PRO A 508 14.58 24.72 -14.40
#